data_36f76af90151a79e1949f86e134520aa
#
_entry.id   36f76af90151a79e1949f86e134520aa
#
_cell.length_a   1.000
_cell.length_b   1.000
_cell.length_c   1.000
_cell.angle_alpha   90.00
_cell.angle_beta   90.00
_cell.angle_gamma   90.00
#
_symmetry.space_group_name_H-M   'P 1'
#
loop_
_entity.id
_entity.type
_entity.pdbx_description
1 polymer ?
#
loop_
_entity_poly.entity_id
_entity_poly.type
_entity_poly.pdbx_seq_one_letter_code
_entity_poly.pdbx_strand_id
1 'polypeptide(L)' 'MTGYEKRAKIYLKTQMAKADIDYPRLAELLKEKGVNESRENLANKINRGKFSFAFVLMVCELLEHKIAD' A
#
# COMPACT_ATOMS: atom_id res chain seq x y z
N MET A 1 -2.39 18.48 -2.46
CA MET A 1 -3.15 17.22 -2.37
C MET A 1 -4.65 17.51 -2.37
N THR A 2 -5.40 16.84 -3.25
CA THR A 2 -6.84 16.99 -3.29
C THR A 2 -7.49 16.21 -2.15
N GLY A 3 -8.77 16.49 -1.90
CA GLY A 3 -9.53 15.75 -0.88
C GLY A 3 -9.57 14.25 -1.17
N TYR A 4 -9.69 13.87 -2.43
CA TYR A 4 -9.72 12.46 -2.82
C TYR A 4 -8.36 11.79 -2.69
N GLU A 5 -7.28 12.51 -2.98
CA GLU A 5 -5.93 11.99 -2.78
C GLU A 5 -5.66 11.75 -1.29
N LYS A 6 -6.10 12.67 -0.45
CA LYS A 6 -5.99 12.50 1.01
C LYS A 6 -6.78 11.29 1.48
N ARG A 7 -7.99 11.10 0.97
CA ARG A 7 -8.83 9.95 1.33
C ARG A 7 -8.21 8.65 0.86
N ALA A 8 -7.60 8.62 -0.32
CA ALA A 8 -6.93 7.44 -0.84
C ALA A 8 -5.74 7.06 0.02
N LYS A 9 -4.94 8.05 0.43
CA LYS A 9 -3.82 7.85 1.36
C LYS A 9 -4.31 7.24 2.67
N ILE A 10 -5.35 7.82 3.26
CA ILE A 10 -5.90 7.34 4.53
C ILE A 10 -6.42 5.92 4.38
N TYR A 11 -7.08 5.62 3.26
CA TYR A 11 -7.62 4.29 3.01
C TYR A 11 -6.50 3.23 3.03
N LEU A 12 -5.43 3.45 2.28
CA LEU A 12 -4.33 2.47 2.24
C LEU A 12 -3.60 2.37 3.57
N LYS A 13 -3.38 3.49 4.24
CA LYS A 13 -2.73 3.46 5.57
C LYS A 13 -3.58 2.71 6.58
N THR A 14 -4.90 2.85 6.49
CA THR A 14 -5.83 2.12 7.36
C THR A 14 -5.73 0.62 7.10
N GLN A 15 -5.69 0.21 5.83
CA GLN A 15 -5.57 -1.20 5.50
C GLN A 15 -4.24 -1.78 6.00
N MET A 16 -3.15 -1.02 5.86
CA MET A 16 -1.85 -1.43 6.37
C MET A 16 -1.88 -1.60 7.88
N ALA A 17 -2.51 -0.67 8.58
CA ALA A 17 -2.63 -0.73 10.04
C ALA A 17 -3.43 -1.95 10.48
N LYS A 18 -4.52 -2.26 9.80
CA LYS A 18 -5.34 -3.45 10.10
C LYS A 18 -4.57 -4.74 9.92
N ALA A 19 -3.68 -4.79 8.93
CA ALA A 19 -2.85 -5.96 8.66
C ALA A 19 -1.57 -5.98 9.48
N ASP A 20 -1.30 -4.91 10.22
CA ASP A 20 -0.07 -4.72 10.98
C ASP A 20 1.17 -4.84 10.09
N ILE A 21 1.13 -4.13 8.95
CA ILE A 21 2.20 -4.15 7.96
C ILE A 21 2.72 -2.73 7.74
N ASP A 22 4.04 -2.58 7.86
CA ASP A 22 4.70 -1.30 7.60
C ASP A 22 5.25 -1.26 6.16
N TYR A 23 5.87 -0.15 5.78
CA TYR A 23 6.40 0.01 4.42
C TYR A 23 7.50 -1.00 4.08
N PRO A 24 8.47 -1.28 4.97
CA PRO A 24 9.48 -2.29 4.66
C PRO A 24 8.86 -3.67 4.38
N ARG A 25 7.88 -4.06 5.17
CA ARG A 25 7.23 -5.36 4.98
C ARG A 25 6.40 -5.38 3.70
N LEU A 26 5.72 -4.26 3.39
CA LEU A 26 4.96 -4.16 2.16
C LEU A 26 5.89 -4.26 0.94
N ALA A 27 7.06 -3.63 1.01
CA ALA A 27 8.05 -3.73 -0.06
C ALA A 27 8.48 -5.18 -0.29
N GLU A 28 8.69 -5.95 0.78
CA GLU A 28 9.03 -7.36 0.68
C GLU A 28 7.92 -8.17 0.01
N LEU A 29 6.68 -7.94 0.41
CA LEU A 29 5.53 -8.66 -0.15
C LEU A 29 5.35 -8.35 -1.65
N LEU A 30 5.55 -7.10 -2.04
CA LEU A 30 5.49 -6.70 -3.44
C LEU A 30 6.60 -7.36 -4.25
N LYS A 31 7.80 -7.44 -3.68
CA LYS A 31 8.94 -8.07 -4.33
C LYS A 31 8.64 -9.54 -4.62
N GLU A 32 7.99 -10.23 -3.71
CA GLU A 32 7.58 -11.62 -3.90
C GLU A 32 6.63 -11.78 -5.09
N LYS A 33 5.89 -10.72 -5.44
CA LYS A 33 5.01 -10.69 -6.60
C LYS A 33 5.70 -10.15 -7.85
N GLY A 34 7.00 -9.93 -7.79
CA GLY A 34 7.77 -9.44 -8.93
C GLY A 34 7.70 -7.92 -9.10
N VAL A 35 7.26 -7.20 -8.10
CA VAL A 35 7.15 -5.74 -8.15
C VAL A 35 8.25 -5.13 -7.29
N ASN A 36 9.22 -4.49 -7.93
CA ASN A 36 10.33 -3.84 -7.24
C ASN A 36 9.97 -2.41 -6.86
N GLU A 37 9.67 -2.21 -5.60
CA GLU A 37 9.42 -0.89 -5.03
C GLU A 37 10.20 -0.79 -3.73
N SER A 38 11.00 0.27 -3.58
CA SER A 38 11.67 0.49 -2.31
C SER A 38 10.66 1.02 -1.28
N ARG A 39 10.98 0.86 -0.01
CA ARG A 39 10.11 1.38 1.06
C ARG A 39 9.95 2.90 0.96
N GLU A 40 11.01 3.60 0.51
CA GLU A 40 10.96 5.05 0.32
C GLU A 40 10.01 5.43 -0.81
N ASN A 41 10.03 4.68 -1.91
CA ASN A 41 9.12 4.91 -3.04
C ASN A 41 7.68 4.64 -2.62
N LEU A 42 7.45 3.57 -1.85
CA LEU A 42 6.12 3.24 -1.35
C LEU A 42 5.59 4.33 -0.43
N ALA A 43 6.42 4.78 0.50
CA ALA A 43 6.03 5.84 1.42
C ALA A 43 5.67 7.12 0.66
N ASN A 44 6.50 7.50 -0.31
CA ASN A 44 6.23 8.69 -1.11
C ASN A 44 4.95 8.55 -1.93
N LYS A 45 4.78 7.42 -2.59
CA LYS A 45 3.61 7.14 -3.42
C LYS A 45 2.32 7.19 -2.59
N ILE A 46 2.30 6.48 -1.49
CA ILE A 46 1.11 6.40 -0.63
C ILE A 46 0.83 7.74 0.05
N ASN A 47 1.87 8.42 0.56
CA ASN A 47 1.68 9.71 1.22
C ASN A 47 1.20 10.81 0.29
N ARG A 48 1.50 10.72 -1.00
CA ARG A 48 0.98 11.68 -1.99
C ARG A 48 -0.46 11.39 -2.37
N GLY A 49 -0.92 10.17 -2.15
CA GLY A 49 -2.24 9.74 -2.57
C GLY A 49 -2.38 9.67 -4.09
N LYS A 50 -1.24 9.60 -4.79
CA LYS A 50 -1.20 9.55 -6.26
C LYS A 50 -0.67 8.20 -6.71
N PHE A 51 -1.58 7.27 -6.94
CA PHE A 51 -1.23 5.93 -7.38
C PHE A 51 -2.37 5.36 -8.23
N SER A 52 -2.05 4.37 -9.04
CA SER A 52 -3.03 3.77 -9.93
C SER A 52 -4.00 2.88 -9.17
N PHE A 53 -5.16 2.64 -9.77
CA PHE A 53 -6.10 1.70 -9.21
C PHE A 53 -5.52 0.28 -9.18
N ALA A 54 -4.71 -0.06 -10.20
CA ALA A 54 -4.01 -1.35 -10.22
C ALA A 54 -3.12 -1.52 -8.99
N PHE A 55 -2.42 -0.45 -8.59
CA PHE A 55 -1.60 -0.47 -7.38
C PHE A 55 -2.47 -0.76 -6.15
N VAL A 56 -3.62 -0.08 -6.06
CA VAL A 56 -4.56 -0.29 -4.94
C VAL A 56 -5.04 -1.73 -4.89
N LEU A 57 -5.43 -2.29 -6.03
CA LEU A 57 -5.89 -3.68 -6.09
C LEU A 57 -4.81 -4.64 -5.61
N MET A 58 -3.57 -4.45 -6.07
CA MET A 58 -2.46 -5.30 -5.71
C MET A 58 -2.16 -5.23 -4.21
N VAL A 59 -2.08 -4.01 -3.67
CA VAL A 59 -1.82 -3.81 -2.25
C VAL A 59 -2.94 -4.41 -1.41
N CYS A 60 -4.19 -4.13 -1.76
CA CYS A 60 -5.34 -4.65 -1.00
C CYS A 60 -5.39 -6.17 -1.02
N GLU A 61 -5.08 -6.80 -2.14
CA GLU A 61 -5.04 -8.26 -2.20
C GLU A 61 -3.99 -8.85 -1.28
N LEU A 62 -2.80 -8.23 -1.24
CA LEU A 62 -1.73 -8.67 -0.34
C LEU A 62 -2.12 -8.51 1.12
N LEU A 63 -2.73 -7.37 1.46
CA LEU A 63 -3.14 -7.10 2.84
C LEU A 63 -4.32 -7.95 3.28
N GLU A 64 -5.30 -8.18 2.39
CA GLU A 64 -6.44 -9.05 2.68
C GLU A 64 -5.99 -10.46 2.99
N HIS A 65 -5.06 -10.97 2.22
CA HIS A 65 -4.53 -12.30 2.44
C HIS A 65 -3.92 -12.42 3.85
N LYS A 66 -3.24 -11.37 4.30
CA LYS A 66 -2.67 -11.31 5.65
C LYS A 66 -3.74 -11.21 6.72
N ILE A 67 -4.79 -10.43 6.46
CA ILE A 67 -5.88 -10.27 7.42
C ILE A 67 -6.70 -11.55 7.54
N ALA A 68 -6.86 -12.29 6.46
CA ALA A 68 -7.64 -13.53 6.44
C ALA A 68 -6.97 -14.66 7.20
N ASP A 69 -5.66 -14.57 7.41
CA ASP A 69 -4.92 -15.54 8.19
C ASP A 69 -5.14 -15.34 9.68
#